data_99af827844d7304027906fdde7b1cecf
#
_entry.id   99af827844d7304027906fdde7b1cecf
#
_cell.length_a   1.000
_cell.length_b   1.000
_cell.length_c   1.000
_cell.angle_alpha   90.00
_cell.angle_beta   90.00
_cell.angle_gamma   90.00
#
_symmetry.space_group_name_H-M   'P 1'
#
loop_
_entity.id
_entity.type
_entity.pdbx_description
1 polymer ?
#
loop_
_entity_poly.entity_id
_entity_poly.type
_entity_poly.pdbx_seq_one_letter_code
_entity_poly.pdbx_strand_id
1 'polypeptide(L)'
;MVSQLTGEILQGIYHRLMDRYGPQHWWPGEEPFEVMVGAILTQSAAWSNVEKAIANLKAAGALSPESLRQLPLSEIATLIYPSGYYNAKALKLKSLATWLGEYYQDNLDRLFATETGQLRRELLAVHGIGEETADSIILYAANQPIFVVDAYTRRIIDRIDLAPEATSYAAYQALFMDNLPRDVGLFNEYHALLVCLGKNVCRSRPLCQQCSLAGGIGGNSHGKSRSYCRGNS
;
A
#
# COMPACT_ATOMS: atom_id res chain seq x y z
N MET A 1 -27.93 -1.55 -8.69
CA MET A 1 -27.53 -1.12 -10.05
C MET A 1 -26.25 -0.27 -10.05
N VAL A 2 -26.12 0.82 -9.29
CA VAL A 2 -24.87 1.65 -9.30
C VAL A 2 -23.65 0.87 -8.80
N SER A 3 -23.78 0.13 -7.70
CA SER A 3 -22.69 -0.70 -7.12
C SER A 3 -22.19 -1.79 -8.09
N GLN A 4 -23.07 -2.46 -8.79
CA GLN A 4 -22.68 -3.51 -9.76
C GLN A 4 -21.87 -2.92 -10.92
N LEU A 5 -22.28 -1.78 -11.46
CA LEU A 5 -21.55 -1.10 -12.54
C LEU A 5 -20.15 -0.63 -12.06
N THR A 6 -20.04 -0.14 -10.85
CA THR A 6 -18.75 0.27 -10.27
C THR A 6 -17.81 -0.94 -10.12
N GLY A 7 -18.31 -2.08 -9.64
CA GLY A 7 -17.54 -3.32 -9.55
C GLY A 7 -17.03 -3.80 -10.89
N GLU A 8 -17.88 -3.79 -11.94
CA GLU A 8 -17.49 -4.16 -13.30
C GLU A 8 -16.39 -3.23 -13.86
N ILE A 9 -16.50 -1.93 -13.58
CA ILE A 9 -15.47 -0.95 -13.98
C ILE A 9 -14.14 -1.24 -13.26
N LEU A 10 -14.14 -1.44 -11.95
CA LEU A 10 -12.93 -1.73 -11.18
C LEU A 10 -12.28 -3.04 -11.64
N GLN A 11 -13.07 -4.10 -11.90
CA GLN A 11 -12.55 -5.33 -12.47
C GLN A 11 -11.95 -5.11 -13.87
N GLY A 12 -12.59 -4.31 -14.72
CA GLY A 12 -12.07 -3.94 -16.02
C GLY A 12 -10.75 -3.19 -15.95
N ILE A 13 -10.57 -2.31 -14.96
CA ILE A 13 -9.28 -1.63 -14.68
C ILE A 13 -8.22 -2.66 -14.30
N TYR A 14 -8.53 -3.55 -13.34
CA TYR A 14 -7.63 -4.61 -12.91
C TYR A 14 -7.13 -5.44 -14.10
N HIS A 15 -8.02 -5.96 -14.93
CA HIS A 15 -7.64 -6.80 -16.07
C HIS A 15 -6.75 -6.06 -17.07
N ARG A 16 -7.09 -4.81 -17.42
CA ARG A 16 -6.23 -4.00 -18.32
C ARG A 16 -4.84 -3.73 -17.77
N LEU A 17 -4.73 -3.53 -16.46
CA LEU A 17 -3.43 -3.34 -15.80
C LEU A 17 -2.65 -4.66 -15.77
N MET A 18 -3.33 -5.76 -15.46
CA MET A 18 -2.73 -7.10 -15.47
C MET A 18 -2.25 -7.49 -16.88
N ASP A 19 -3.05 -7.27 -17.91
CA ASP A 19 -2.68 -7.53 -19.31
C ASP A 19 -1.47 -6.69 -19.75
N ARG A 20 -1.36 -5.46 -19.23
CA ARG A 20 -0.28 -4.53 -19.61
C ARG A 20 1.02 -4.78 -18.89
N TYR A 21 0.97 -5.09 -17.59
CA TYR A 21 2.12 -5.13 -16.71
C TYR A 21 2.47 -6.53 -16.23
N GLY A 22 1.54 -7.48 -16.32
CA GLY A 22 1.68 -8.81 -15.74
C GLY A 22 1.67 -8.80 -14.21
N PRO A 23 1.85 -9.97 -13.59
CA PRO A 23 1.94 -10.11 -12.14
C PRO A 23 3.12 -9.31 -11.55
N GLN A 24 2.88 -8.57 -10.49
CA GLN A 24 3.88 -7.70 -9.86
C GLN A 24 4.65 -8.39 -8.74
N HIS A 25 4.11 -9.49 -8.18
CA HIS A 25 4.72 -10.24 -7.08
C HIS A 25 5.12 -9.36 -5.89
N TRP A 26 4.24 -8.46 -5.53
CA TRP A 26 4.42 -7.55 -4.41
C TRP A 26 3.85 -8.21 -3.14
N TRP A 27 4.48 -8.13 -2.03
CA TRP A 27 5.61 -7.41 -1.48
C TRP A 27 6.89 -8.26 -1.54
N PRO A 28 8.06 -7.73 -1.93
CA PRO A 28 9.32 -8.51 -2.06
C PRO A 28 10.06 -8.70 -0.71
N GLY A 29 9.36 -8.85 0.40
CA GLY A 29 9.94 -9.18 1.71
C GLY A 29 10.00 -10.70 1.91
N GLU A 30 11.05 -11.17 2.59
CA GLU A 30 11.22 -12.60 2.88
C GLU A 30 10.42 -13.05 4.10
N GLU A 31 10.30 -12.16 5.11
CA GLU A 31 9.67 -12.45 6.39
C GLU A 31 8.58 -11.40 6.72
N PRO A 32 7.51 -11.78 7.42
CA PRO A 32 6.43 -10.85 7.75
C PRO A 32 6.88 -9.62 8.53
N PHE A 33 7.84 -9.75 9.46
CA PHE A 33 8.37 -8.61 10.19
C PHE A 33 9.14 -7.63 9.28
N GLU A 34 9.86 -8.15 8.30
CA GLU A 34 10.51 -7.34 7.26
C GLU A 34 9.48 -6.50 6.49
N VAL A 35 8.33 -7.11 6.14
CA VAL A 35 7.23 -6.40 5.49
C VAL A 35 6.68 -5.27 6.37
N MET A 36 6.50 -5.51 7.67
CA MET A 36 6.05 -4.49 8.64
C MET A 36 7.05 -3.32 8.74
N VAL A 37 8.34 -3.62 8.81
CA VAL A 37 9.41 -2.62 8.79
C VAL A 37 9.40 -1.85 7.46
N GLY A 38 9.30 -2.56 6.35
CA GLY A 38 9.21 -1.98 5.01
C GLY A 38 8.05 -1.01 4.86
N ALA A 39 6.87 -1.34 5.39
CA ALA A 39 5.69 -0.47 5.36
C ALA A 39 5.92 0.88 6.08
N ILE A 40 6.70 0.90 7.15
CA ILE A 40 7.12 2.15 7.81
C ILE A 40 8.18 2.88 6.98
N LEU A 41 9.15 2.15 6.44
CA LEU A 41 10.26 2.75 5.70
C LEU A 41 9.85 3.32 4.34
N THR A 42 8.77 2.83 3.73
CA THR A 42 8.22 3.37 2.46
C THR A 42 7.55 4.74 2.60
N GLN A 43 7.23 5.18 3.81
CA GLN A 43 6.65 6.50 4.04
C GLN A 43 7.54 7.59 3.41
N SER A 44 7.04 8.25 2.36
CA SER A 44 7.76 9.32 1.62
C SER A 44 9.17 8.91 1.15
N ALA A 45 9.39 7.67 0.75
CA ALA A 45 10.67 7.18 0.27
C ALA A 45 10.53 6.36 -1.01
N ALA A 46 11.56 6.40 -1.85
CA ALA A 46 11.66 5.50 -3.01
C ALA A 46 12.02 4.09 -2.54
N TRP A 47 11.42 3.08 -3.17
CA TRP A 47 11.64 1.67 -2.83
C TRP A 47 13.13 1.28 -2.80
N SER A 48 13.92 1.72 -3.77
CA SER A 48 15.37 1.44 -3.81
C SER A 48 16.15 1.94 -2.58
N ASN A 49 15.63 2.95 -1.88
CA ASN A 49 16.21 3.43 -0.62
C ASN A 49 15.73 2.60 0.57
N VAL A 50 14.51 2.10 0.51
CA VAL A 50 13.97 1.18 1.52
C VAL A 50 14.74 -0.14 1.49
N GLU A 51 15.01 -0.70 0.31
CA GLU A 51 15.84 -1.90 0.14
C GLU A 51 17.22 -1.76 0.78
N LYS A 52 17.88 -0.61 0.57
CA LYS A 52 19.18 -0.34 1.21
C LYS A 52 19.08 -0.29 2.75
N ALA A 53 18.03 0.34 3.26
CA ALA A 53 17.81 0.42 4.70
C ALA A 53 17.52 -0.95 5.31
N ILE A 54 16.70 -1.78 4.66
CA ILE A 54 16.45 -3.16 5.08
C ILE A 54 17.73 -4.00 5.02
N ALA A 55 18.52 -3.88 3.95
CA ALA A 55 19.80 -4.57 3.84
C ALA A 55 20.77 -4.20 4.98
N ASN A 56 20.84 -2.92 5.37
CA ASN A 56 21.63 -2.48 6.50
C ASN A 56 21.16 -3.10 7.82
N LEU A 57 19.82 -3.13 8.06
CA LEU A 57 19.25 -3.76 9.24
C LEU A 57 19.57 -5.27 9.27
N LYS A 58 19.45 -5.97 8.15
CA LYS A 58 19.79 -7.40 8.02
C LYS A 58 21.29 -7.63 8.33
N ALA A 59 22.16 -6.84 7.73
CA ALA A 59 23.62 -6.96 7.92
C ALA A 59 24.06 -6.70 9.37
N ALA A 60 23.35 -5.85 10.08
CA ALA A 60 23.60 -5.56 11.49
C ALA A 60 22.91 -6.55 12.47
N GLY A 61 22.15 -7.55 11.97
CA GLY A 61 21.32 -8.42 12.82
C GLY A 61 20.21 -7.69 13.57
N ALA A 62 19.80 -6.51 13.06
CA ALA A 62 18.87 -5.61 13.72
C ALA A 62 17.41 -5.75 13.24
N LEU A 63 17.14 -6.66 12.30
CA LEU A 63 15.80 -6.84 11.72
C LEU A 63 14.95 -7.84 12.55
N SER A 64 14.77 -7.56 13.83
CA SER A 64 13.85 -8.27 14.72
C SER A 64 13.19 -7.32 15.70
N PRO A 65 12.00 -7.64 16.24
CA PRO A 65 11.35 -6.80 17.26
C PRO A 65 12.24 -6.58 18.47
N GLU A 66 12.87 -7.64 18.98
CA GLU A 66 13.76 -7.57 20.13
C GLU A 66 14.94 -6.64 19.89
N SER A 67 15.66 -6.81 18.77
CA SER A 67 16.82 -5.98 18.43
C SER A 67 16.44 -4.51 18.30
N LEU A 68 15.33 -4.19 17.63
CA LEU A 68 14.86 -2.80 17.49
C LEU A 68 14.45 -2.17 18.82
N ARG A 69 13.98 -2.96 19.79
CA ARG A 69 13.71 -2.44 21.16
C ARG A 69 14.99 -2.15 21.92
N GLN A 70 16.01 -2.99 21.77
CA GLN A 70 17.27 -2.86 22.53
C GLN A 70 18.17 -1.76 21.98
N LEU A 71 18.24 -1.59 20.66
CA LEU A 71 19.11 -0.62 20.02
C LEU A 71 18.77 0.83 20.39
N PRO A 72 19.78 1.69 20.56
CA PRO A 72 19.58 3.13 20.65
C PRO A 72 18.92 3.71 19.41
N LEU A 73 18.08 4.73 19.56
CA LEU A 73 17.42 5.40 18.41
C LEU A 73 18.43 5.93 17.38
N SER A 74 19.58 6.44 17.84
CA SER A 74 20.65 6.94 16.97
C SER A 74 21.26 5.84 16.10
N GLU A 75 21.35 4.62 16.60
CA GLU A 75 21.88 3.49 15.85
C GLU A 75 20.87 3.01 14.81
N ILE A 76 19.59 2.85 15.20
CA ILE A 76 18.51 2.55 14.23
C ILE A 76 18.49 3.61 13.13
N ALA A 77 18.54 4.90 13.49
CA ALA A 77 18.52 6.01 12.53
C ALA A 77 19.70 5.94 11.54
N THR A 78 20.89 5.53 12.00
CA THR A 78 22.06 5.34 11.16
C THR A 78 21.85 4.21 10.17
N LEU A 79 21.33 3.06 10.61
CA LEU A 79 21.07 1.91 9.75
C LEU A 79 20.04 2.21 8.65
N ILE A 80 18.97 2.95 9.00
CA ILE A 80 17.88 3.27 8.07
C ILE A 80 18.07 4.62 7.35
N TYR A 81 19.23 5.27 7.47
CA TYR A 81 19.53 6.57 6.85
C TYR A 81 19.09 6.69 5.38
N PRO A 82 19.31 5.66 4.50
CA PRO A 82 18.90 5.73 3.11
C PRO A 82 17.40 5.99 2.91
N SER A 83 16.54 5.59 3.85
CA SER A 83 15.07 5.71 3.73
C SER A 83 14.55 7.15 3.89
N GLY A 84 15.39 8.12 4.27
CA GLY A 84 14.99 9.50 4.59
C GLY A 84 14.13 9.59 5.86
N TYR A 85 13.98 10.79 6.41
CA TYR A 85 13.27 11.02 7.69
C TYR A 85 13.64 10.02 8.80
N TYR A 86 14.88 9.57 8.77
CA TYR A 86 15.39 8.42 9.52
C TYR A 86 15.23 8.55 11.04
N ASN A 87 15.35 9.75 11.61
CA ASN A 87 15.13 9.95 13.05
C ASN A 87 13.68 9.69 13.45
N ALA A 88 12.72 10.20 12.68
CA ALA A 88 11.30 9.96 12.92
C ALA A 88 10.94 8.47 12.66
N LYS A 89 11.49 7.87 11.61
CA LYS A 89 11.26 6.46 11.28
C LYS A 89 11.90 5.51 12.32
N ALA A 90 13.06 5.85 12.88
CA ALA A 90 13.66 5.08 13.97
C ALA A 90 12.73 5.03 15.20
N LEU A 91 12.11 6.16 15.55
CA LEU A 91 11.13 6.20 16.63
C LEU A 91 9.90 5.33 16.31
N LYS A 92 9.37 5.40 15.08
CA LYS A 92 8.22 4.58 14.64
C LYS A 92 8.53 3.09 14.68
N LEU A 93 9.70 2.67 14.19
CA LEU A 93 10.15 1.29 14.25
C LEU A 93 10.30 0.80 15.70
N LYS A 94 10.88 1.61 16.56
CA LYS A 94 11.00 1.28 17.97
C LYS A 94 9.63 1.19 18.66
N SER A 95 8.70 2.08 18.32
CA SER A 95 7.32 2.05 18.82
C SER A 95 6.59 0.80 18.39
N LEU A 96 6.71 0.39 17.10
CA LEU A 96 6.16 -0.86 16.60
C LEU A 96 6.73 -2.07 17.34
N ALA A 97 8.06 -2.13 17.49
CA ALA A 97 8.74 -3.22 18.17
C ALA A 97 8.35 -3.32 19.66
N THR A 98 8.21 -2.18 20.34
CA THR A 98 7.77 -2.11 21.74
C THR A 98 6.34 -2.63 21.88
N TRP A 99 5.42 -2.14 21.05
CA TRP A 99 4.03 -2.59 21.03
C TRP A 99 3.91 -4.11 20.77
N LEU A 100 4.68 -4.66 19.81
CA LEU A 100 4.72 -6.10 19.55
C LEU A 100 5.16 -6.90 20.78
N GLY A 101 6.21 -6.45 21.46
CA GLY A 101 6.68 -7.11 22.67
C GLY A 101 5.68 -7.08 23.81
N GLU A 102 5.06 -5.93 24.05
CA GLU A 102 4.12 -5.72 25.16
C GLU A 102 2.80 -6.47 24.99
N TYR A 103 2.20 -6.43 23.78
CA TYR A 103 0.87 -6.98 23.55
C TYR A 103 0.86 -8.38 22.97
N TYR A 104 1.90 -8.75 22.21
CA TYR A 104 1.94 -10.00 21.47
C TYR A 104 3.14 -10.89 21.81
N GLN A 105 4.06 -10.48 22.70
CA GLN A 105 5.30 -11.18 23.06
C GLN A 105 6.12 -11.55 21.81
N ASP A 106 6.15 -10.67 20.81
CA ASP A 106 6.78 -10.84 19.51
C ASP A 106 6.20 -12.01 18.66
N ASN A 107 5.08 -12.57 19.07
CA ASN A 107 4.44 -13.68 18.36
C ASN A 107 3.57 -13.12 17.22
N LEU A 108 4.09 -13.20 15.98
CA LEU A 108 3.40 -12.72 14.79
C LEU A 108 2.22 -13.61 14.41
N ASP A 109 2.25 -14.91 14.67
CA ASP A 109 1.10 -15.78 14.39
C ASP A 109 -0.11 -15.37 15.23
N ARG A 110 0.12 -15.03 16.50
CA ARG A 110 -0.92 -14.49 17.37
C ARG A 110 -1.42 -13.13 16.89
N LEU A 111 -0.53 -12.25 16.45
CA LEU A 111 -0.89 -10.97 15.87
C LEU A 111 -1.78 -11.15 14.64
N PHE A 112 -1.38 -12.01 13.72
CA PHE A 112 -2.08 -12.23 12.45
C PHE A 112 -3.37 -13.05 12.58
N ALA A 113 -3.56 -13.73 13.68
CA ALA A 113 -4.84 -14.37 14.03
C ALA A 113 -5.88 -13.38 14.56
N THR A 114 -5.49 -12.13 14.83
CA THR A 114 -6.41 -11.07 15.29
C THR A 114 -7.34 -10.66 14.13
N GLU A 115 -8.62 -10.46 14.44
CA GLU A 115 -9.63 -10.02 13.45
C GLU A 115 -9.19 -8.69 12.79
N THR A 116 -9.40 -8.57 11.48
CA THR A 116 -8.89 -7.45 10.63
C THR A 116 -9.21 -6.07 11.22
N GLY A 117 -10.46 -5.84 11.62
CA GLY A 117 -10.87 -4.54 12.16
C GLY A 117 -10.27 -4.26 13.54
N GLN A 118 -10.06 -5.28 14.36
CA GLN A 118 -9.35 -5.15 15.64
C GLN A 118 -7.88 -4.87 15.41
N LEU A 119 -7.20 -5.66 14.58
CA LEU A 119 -5.80 -5.47 14.23
C LEU A 119 -5.55 -4.06 13.67
N ARG A 120 -6.45 -3.57 12.81
CA ARG A 120 -6.38 -2.21 12.27
C ARG A 120 -6.43 -1.15 13.37
N ARG A 121 -7.39 -1.26 14.30
CA ARG A 121 -7.51 -0.31 15.42
C ARG A 121 -6.24 -0.31 16.30
N GLU A 122 -5.69 -1.47 16.56
CA GLU A 122 -4.48 -1.62 17.39
C GLU A 122 -3.26 -1.03 16.69
N LEU A 123 -3.06 -1.30 15.40
CA LEU A 123 -1.97 -0.72 14.60
C LEU A 123 -2.06 0.80 14.52
N LEU A 124 -3.27 1.34 14.35
CA LEU A 124 -3.49 2.80 14.33
C LEU A 124 -3.19 3.48 15.67
N ALA A 125 -3.21 2.76 16.79
CA ALA A 125 -2.81 3.26 18.09
C ALA A 125 -1.29 3.32 18.28
N VAL A 126 -0.50 2.63 17.41
CA VAL A 126 0.97 2.67 17.47
C VAL A 126 1.48 3.99 16.91
N HIS A 127 2.40 4.63 17.64
CA HIS A 127 2.98 5.92 17.23
C HIS A 127 3.58 5.86 15.81
N GLY A 128 3.09 6.72 14.92
CA GLY A 128 3.60 6.88 13.56
C GLY A 128 3.07 5.90 12.53
N ILE A 129 2.10 5.06 12.89
CA ILE A 129 1.36 4.20 11.98
C ILE A 129 0.04 4.88 11.63
N GLY A 130 -0.09 5.33 10.37
CA GLY A 130 -1.33 5.86 9.80
C GLY A 130 -2.08 4.78 9.02
N GLU A 131 -3.24 5.15 8.43
CA GLU A 131 -4.16 4.24 7.74
C GLU A 131 -3.45 3.43 6.64
N GLU A 132 -2.69 4.09 5.75
CA GLU A 132 -1.95 3.44 4.67
C GLU A 132 -0.93 2.41 5.20
N THR A 133 -0.20 2.75 6.27
CA THR A 133 0.80 1.85 6.85
C THR A 133 0.14 0.68 7.57
N ALA A 134 -0.93 0.92 8.34
CA ALA A 134 -1.69 -0.12 9.02
C ALA A 134 -2.28 -1.12 8.02
N ASP A 135 -2.92 -0.62 6.97
CA ASP A 135 -3.54 -1.44 5.94
C ASP A 135 -2.49 -2.19 5.09
N SER A 136 -1.30 -1.59 4.87
CA SER A 136 -0.17 -2.30 4.24
C SER A 136 0.33 -3.46 5.09
N ILE A 137 0.45 -3.28 6.40
CA ILE A 137 0.83 -4.37 7.33
C ILE A 137 -0.23 -5.48 7.30
N ILE A 138 -1.51 -5.12 7.34
CA ILE A 138 -2.62 -6.09 7.34
C ILE A 138 -2.66 -6.88 6.03
N LEU A 139 -2.56 -6.21 4.89
CA LEU A 139 -2.63 -6.86 3.59
C LEU A 139 -1.40 -7.72 3.32
N TYR A 140 -0.20 -7.15 3.50
CA TYR A 140 1.03 -7.78 3.01
C TYR A 140 1.76 -8.64 4.05
N ALA A 141 1.67 -8.31 5.35
CA ALA A 141 2.28 -9.12 6.41
C ALA A 141 1.29 -10.09 7.04
N ALA A 142 0.09 -9.63 7.40
CA ALA A 142 -0.92 -10.47 8.04
C ALA A 142 -1.77 -11.27 7.04
N ASN A 143 -1.62 -11.04 5.74
CA ASN A 143 -2.34 -11.74 4.68
C ASN A 143 -3.87 -11.70 4.87
N GLN A 144 -4.41 -10.53 5.22
CA GLN A 144 -5.84 -10.30 5.45
C GLN A 144 -6.42 -9.34 4.41
N PRO A 145 -7.68 -9.53 3.96
CA PRO A 145 -8.25 -8.80 2.84
C PRO A 145 -8.67 -7.38 3.23
N ILE A 146 -7.75 -6.44 3.12
CA ILE A 146 -7.99 -5.00 3.22
C ILE A 146 -7.36 -4.29 2.02
N PHE A 147 -8.03 -3.30 1.45
CA PHE A 147 -7.48 -2.56 0.31
C PHE A 147 -6.63 -1.38 0.78
N VAL A 148 -5.40 -1.29 0.27
CA VAL A 148 -4.48 -0.17 0.58
C VAL A 148 -4.73 0.99 -0.38
N VAL A 149 -4.83 2.20 0.16
CA VAL A 149 -5.01 3.44 -0.61
C VAL A 149 -3.82 4.35 -0.40
N ASP A 150 -2.96 4.43 -1.39
CA ASP A 150 -1.81 5.33 -1.43
C ASP A 150 -2.05 6.57 -2.30
N ALA A 151 -1.06 7.43 -2.42
CA ALA A 151 -1.14 8.62 -3.25
C ALA A 151 -1.28 8.29 -4.75
N TYR A 152 -0.76 7.14 -5.22
CA TYR A 152 -0.94 6.70 -6.60
C TYR A 152 -2.37 6.27 -6.86
N THR A 153 -2.94 5.46 -5.96
CA THR A 153 -4.34 5.01 -6.02
C THR A 153 -5.28 6.21 -6.11
N ARG A 154 -5.19 7.16 -5.17
CA ARG A 154 -6.03 8.37 -5.17
C ARG A 154 -5.91 9.12 -6.49
N ARG A 155 -4.71 9.45 -6.92
CA ARG A 155 -4.45 10.21 -8.14
C ARG A 155 -5.00 9.52 -9.40
N ILE A 156 -4.91 8.21 -9.48
CA ILE A 156 -5.43 7.45 -10.62
C ILE A 156 -6.95 7.50 -10.60
N ILE A 157 -7.57 7.18 -9.47
CA ILE A 157 -9.03 7.15 -9.30
C ILE A 157 -9.64 8.53 -9.60
N ASP A 158 -9.02 9.61 -9.12
CA ASP A 158 -9.45 10.98 -9.43
C ASP A 158 -9.41 11.29 -10.93
N ARG A 159 -8.35 10.86 -11.60
CA ARG A 159 -8.15 11.14 -13.03
C ARG A 159 -9.03 10.34 -13.98
N ILE A 160 -9.57 9.22 -13.50
CA ILE A 160 -10.51 8.39 -14.29
C ILE A 160 -11.96 8.65 -13.92
N ASP A 161 -12.24 9.76 -13.21
CA ASP A 161 -13.58 10.19 -12.80
C ASP A 161 -14.35 9.13 -11.95
N LEU A 162 -13.63 8.36 -11.12
CA LEU A 162 -14.20 7.40 -10.16
C LEU A 162 -14.02 7.86 -8.71
N ALA A 163 -13.59 9.11 -8.48
CA ALA A 163 -13.42 9.65 -7.15
C ALA A 163 -14.73 9.57 -6.34
N PRO A 164 -14.68 9.10 -5.09
CA PRO A 164 -15.84 9.17 -4.21
C PRO A 164 -16.15 10.62 -3.86
N GLU A 165 -17.40 10.91 -3.43
CA GLU A 165 -17.81 12.27 -3.03
C GLU A 165 -16.95 12.80 -1.87
N ALA A 166 -16.64 11.94 -0.89
CA ALA A 166 -15.76 12.29 0.22
C ALA A 166 -14.29 11.96 -0.13
N THR A 167 -13.37 12.86 0.23
CA THR A 167 -11.93 12.72 -0.07
C THR A 167 -11.14 12.03 1.06
N SER A 168 -11.80 11.39 2.02
CA SER A 168 -11.15 10.65 3.10
C SER A 168 -10.50 9.35 2.61
N TYR A 169 -9.52 8.85 3.36
CA TYR A 169 -8.93 7.53 3.10
C TYR A 169 -10.00 6.45 3.05
N ALA A 170 -10.88 6.44 4.04
CA ALA A 170 -11.96 5.45 4.17
C ALA A 170 -12.91 5.46 2.96
N ALA A 171 -13.21 6.64 2.37
CA ALA A 171 -14.07 6.71 1.20
C ALA A 171 -13.44 6.07 -0.04
N TYR A 172 -12.14 6.32 -0.29
CA TYR A 172 -11.42 5.64 -1.37
C TYR A 172 -11.28 4.14 -1.12
N GLN A 173 -11.04 3.74 0.13
CA GLN A 173 -10.97 2.32 0.50
C GLN A 173 -12.31 1.61 0.27
N ALA A 174 -13.42 2.22 0.68
CA ALA A 174 -14.77 1.71 0.48
C ALA A 174 -15.10 1.51 -1.01
N LEU A 175 -14.60 2.38 -1.90
CA LEU A 175 -14.76 2.20 -3.34
C LEU A 175 -14.32 0.81 -3.81
N PHE A 176 -13.22 0.28 -3.29
CA PHE A 176 -12.72 -1.05 -3.63
C PHE A 176 -13.36 -2.14 -2.76
N MET A 177 -13.41 -1.93 -1.44
CA MET A 177 -13.88 -2.93 -0.48
C MET A 177 -15.36 -3.31 -0.64
N ASP A 178 -16.20 -2.38 -1.10
CA ASP A 178 -17.64 -2.57 -1.25
C ASP A 178 -18.02 -3.06 -2.66
N ASN A 179 -17.12 -2.99 -3.62
CA ASN A 179 -17.41 -3.29 -5.03
C ASN A 179 -16.56 -4.43 -5.61
N LEU A 180 -15.61 -4.98 -4.86
CA LEU A 180 -14.78 -6.11 -5.28
C LEU A 180 -14.88 -7.26 -4.27
N PRO A 181 -14.64 -8.52 -4.70
CA PRO A 181 -14.46 -9.63 -3.77
C PRO A 181 -13.38 -9.33 -2.74
N ARG A 182 -13.63 -9.66 -1.48
CA ARG A 182 -12.64 -9.52 -0.40
C ARG A 182 -11.64 -10.67 -0.50
N ASP A 183 -10.70 -10.53 -1.42
CA ASP A 183 -9.66 -11.51 -1.70
C ASP A 183 -8.28 -10.85 -1.54
N VAL A 184 -7.41 -11.50 -0.77
CA VAL A 184 -6.06 -10.99 -0.47
C VAL A 184 -5.21 -10.90 -1.73
N GLY A 185 -5.25 -11.94 -2.58
CA GLY A 185 -4.46 -11.98 -3.81
C GLY A 185 -4.89 -10.88 -4.78
N LEU A 186 -6.20 -10.68 -4.93
CA LEU A 186 -6.75 -9.60 -5.75
C LEU A 186 -6.30 -8.22 -5.23
N PHE A 187 -6.44 -7.95 -3.93
CA PHE A 187 -6.11 -6.65 -3.36
C PHE A 187 -4.61 -6.36 -3.41
N ASN A 188 -3.78 -7.37 -3.11
CA ASN A 188 -2.33 -7.29 -3.21
C ASN A 188 -1.91 -6.91 -4.64
N GLU A 189 -2.33 -7.70 -5.62
CA GLU A 189 -1.95 -7.50 -7.01
C GLU A 189 -2.51 -6.20 -7.58
N TYR A 190 -3.76 -5.88 -7.26
CA TYR A 190 -4.40 -4.66 -7.76
C TYR A 190 -3.69 -3.40 -7.25
N HIS A 191 -3.38 -3.34 -5.95
CA HIS A 191 -2.62 -2.21 -5.40
C HIS A 191 -1.24 -2.09 -6.06
N ALA A 192 -0.51 -3.20 -6.22
CA ALA A 192 0.80 -3.20 -6.88
C ALA A 192 0.72 -2.71 -8.34
N LEU A 193 -0.30 -3.10 -9.08
CA LEU A 193 -0.56 -2.63 -10.45
C LEU A 193 -0.86 -1.14 -10.51
N LEU A 194 -1.64 -0.61 -9.54
CA LEU A 194 -1.89 0.84 -9.44
C LEU A 194 -0.60 1.61 -9.12
N VAL A 195 0.24 1.09 -8.23
CA VAL A 195 1.57 1.66 -7.95
C VAL A 195 2.43 1.66 -9.22
N CYS A 196 2.45 0.56 -9.97
CA CYS A 196 3.19 0.45 -11.22
C CYS A 196 2.72 1.50 -12.25
N LEU A 197 1.41 1.61 -12.49
CA LEU A 197 0.82 2.64 -13.35
C LEU A 197 1.15 4.04 -12.87
N GLY A 198 0.98 4.30 -11.56
CA GLY A 198 1.19 5.61 -10.95
C GLY A 198 2.63 6.09 -10.99
N LYS A 199 3.58 5.18 -10.84
CA LYS A 199 5.02 5.43 -10.88
C LYS A 199 5.52 5.68 -12.32
N ASN A 200 5.06 4.89 -13.27
CA ASN A 200 5.64 4.87 -14.61
C ASN A 200 4.89 5.75 -15.61
N VAL A 201 3.57 5.82 -15.56
CA VAL A 201 2.72 6.48 -16.57
C VAL A 201 1.86 7.58 -15.97
N CYS A 202 1.03 7.29 -14.96
CA CYS A 202 0.13 8.26 -14.34
C CYS A 202 0.86 9.11 -13.29
N ARG A 203 1.97 9.75 -13.67
CA ARG A 203 2.81 10.62 -12.84
C ARG A 203 2.15 11.99 -12.59
N SER A 204 2.81 12.89 -11.85
CA SER A 204 2.35 14.30 -11.70
C SER A 204 2.13 14.96 -13.07
N ARG A 205 3.06 14.75 -14.01
CA ARG A 205 2.88 15.04 -15.44
C ARG A 205 2.61 13.72 -16.16
N PRO A 206 1.34 13.38 -16.47
CA PRO A 206 0.98 12.07 -16.95
C PRO A 206 1.38 11.82 -18.40
N LEU A 207 1.71 10.58 -18.73
CA LEU A 207 2.00 10.10 -20.08
C LEU A 207 0.76 9.41 -20.65
N CYS A 208 -0.33 10.15 -20.84
CA CYS A 208 -1.65 9.60 -21.20
C CYS A 208 -1.66 8.78 -22.51
N GLN A 209 -0.79 9.09 -23.46
CA GLN A 209 -0.63 8.30 -24.70
C GLN A 209 -0.12 6.87 -24.46
N GLN A 210 0.55 6.62 -23.32
CA GLN A 210 1.07 5.30 -22.92
C GLN A 210 0.17 4.59 -21.90
N CYS A 211 -0.96 5.23 -21.54
CA CYS A 211 -1.82 4.73 -20.47
C CYS A 211 -2.73 3.59 -20.98
N SER A 212 -2.64 2.42 -20.33
CA SER A 212 -3.51 1.28 -20.63
C SER A 212 -4.99 1.53 -20.31
N LEU A 213 -5.29 2.57 -19.52
CA LEU A 213 -6.65 2.99 -19.18
C LEU A 213 -7.16 4.09 -20.13
N ALA A 214 -6.34 4.63 -21.03
CA ALA A 214 -6.79 5.57 -22.06
C ALA A 214 -7.69 4.83 -23.08
N GLY A 215 -8.84 5.42 -23.41
CA GLY A 215 -9.76 4.81 -24.37
C GLY A 215 -11.03 4.19 -23.77
N GLY A 216 -11.32 4.45 -22.51
CA GLY A 216 -12.59 4.12 -21.84
C GLY A 216 -12.68 2.68 -21.31
N ILE A 217 -13.22 2.55 -20.11
CA ILE A 217 -13.58 1.29 -19.47
C ILE A 217 -15.09 1.13 -19.64
N GLY A 218 -15.53 0.27 -20.57
CA GLY A 218 -16.95 -0.01 -20.79
C GLY A 218 -17.27 -0.15 -22.28
N GLY A 219 -17.38 -1.37 -22.75
CA GLY A 219 -17.98 -1.70 -24.03
C GLY A 219 -19.49 -1.46 -23.98
N ASN A 220 -19.94 -0.23 -24.19
CA ASN A 220 -21.29 0.05 -24.60
C ASN A 220 -21.26 0.77 -25.93
N SER A 221 -21.80 0.10 -26.92
CA SER A 221 -21.99 0.47 -28.34
C SER A 221 -22.97 1.63 -28.53
N HIS A 222 -22.86 2.72 -27.77
CA HIS A 222 -23.59 3.96 -28.04
C HIS A 222 -22.64 5.15 -27.80
N GLY A 223 -21.93 5.45 -28.82
CA GLY A 223 -21.29 6.67 -29.25
C GLY A 223 -21.18 7.85 -28.27
N LYS A 224 -20.26 7.78 -27.32
CA LYS A 224 -19.48 8.92 -26.81
C LYS A 224 -18.26 8.35 -26.10
N SER A 225 -17.12 8.33 -26.75
CA SER A 225 -15.81 8.07 -26.15
C SER A 225 -15.55 9.14 -25.08
N ARG A 226 -15.79 8.81 -23.81
CA ARG A 226 -15.26 9.60 -22.71
C ARG A 226 -13.79 9.21 -22.54
N SER A 227 -12.88 10.10 -22.89
CA SER A 227 -11.49 9.97 -22.52
C SER A 227 -11.39 10.14 -20.99
N TYR A 228 -11.13 9.07 -20.25
CA TYR A 228 -11.05 9.06 -18.80
C TYR A 228 -9.80 9.76 -18.24
N CYS A 229 -8.89 10.21 -19.08
CA CYS A 229 -7.77 11.06 -18.64
C CYS A 229 -8.06 12.50 -19.04
N ARG A 230 -8.46 13.33 -18.09
CA ARG A 230 -8.37 14.79 -18.28
C ARG A 230 -6.89 15.14 -18.34
N GLY A 231 -6.33 15.17 -19.56
CA GLY A 231 -5.08 15.84 -19.79
C GLY A 231 -5.29 17.32 -19.47
N ASN A 232 -4.60 17.85 -18.48
CA ASN A 232 -4.44 19.27 -18.37
C ASN A 232 -3.68 19.72 -19.62
N SER A 233 -4.41 20.40 -20.53
CA SER A 233 -3.85 21.26 -21.57
C SER A 233 -3.13 22.43 -20.95
#